data_a0461d4311c736d2fe0bf5760c275e42
#
_entry.id   a0461d4311c736d2fe0bf5760c275e42
#
_cell.length_a   1.000
_cell.length_b   1.000
_cell.length_c   1.000
_cell.angle_alpha   90.00
_cell.angle_beta   90.00
_cell.angle_gamma   90.00
#
_symmetry.space_group_name_H-M   'P 1'
#
loop_
_entity.id
_entity.type
_entity.pdbx_description
1 polymer ?
#
loop_
_entity_poly.entity_id
_entity_poly.type
_entity_poly.pdbx_seq_one_letter_code
_entity_poly.pdbx_strand_id
1 'polypeptide(L)'
;MSNPIMNTYGSPSVSFVKGEGAWLTDDNGNRYLDALSGIAVVALGHAHPGVTETISRQASTLVHTSNLYGIPNQRKLAETLTSIAGMDNAFFANSGAEANEAAIKITRLYGRNKGIANPALIVMDGSFHGRTLATLTATGSRKVHAGFEPLVEGFVRAPFDDVESVKAIAANNPNIAGILVEPVLGEGGVHIPTDNYLAEL
;
A
#
# COMPACT_ATOMS: atom_id res chain seq x y z
N MET A 1 3.67 6.30 -35.08
CA MET A 1 4.26 5.13 -34.41
C MET A 1 3.29 4.69 -33.32
N SER A 2 3.06 3.39 -33.13
CA SER A 2 2.23 2.89 -32.04
C SER A 2 2.93 3.16 -30.71
N ASN A 3 2.16 3.56 -29.69
CA ASN A 3 2.68 3.68 -28.32
C ASN A 3 3.16 2.28 -27.85
N PRO A 4 4.45 2.09 -27.48
CA PRO A 4 4.95 0.80 -27.04
C PRO A 4 4.51 0.44 -25.60
N ILE A 5 3.92 1.39 -24.86
CA ILE A 5 3.42 1.18 -23.49
C ILE A 5 2.01 0.63 -23.56
N MET A 6 1.73 -0.43 -22.79
CA MET A 6 0.38 -0.98 -22.67
C MET A 6 -0.62 0.09 -22.24
N ASN A 7 -1.78 0.14 -22.86
CA ASN A 7 -2.83 1.10 -22.53
C ASN A 7 -3.62 0.70 -21.27
N THR A 8 -2.93 0.67 -20.11
CA THR A 8 -3.54 0.36 -18.80
C THR A 8 -4.10 1.59 -18.08
N TYR A 9 -3.57 2.78 -18.38
CA TYR A 9 -3.96 4.04 -17.70
C TYR A 9 -4.44 5.13 -18.67
N GLY A 10 -4.62 4.81 -19.93
CA GLY A 10 -4.88 5.81 -20.98
C GLY A 10 -3.62 6.58 -21.37
N SER A 11 -3.78 7.53 -22.29
CA SER A 11 -2.66 8.37 -22.76
C SER A 11 -2.53 9.60 -21.84
N PRO A 12 -1.35 9.86 -21.26
CA PRO A 12 -1.14 11.08 -20.48
C PRO A 12 -1.24 12.32 -21.36
N SER A 13 -1.83 13.38 -20.82
CA SER A 13 -1.98 14.67 -21.51
C SER A 13 -0.76 15.57 -21.38
N VAL A 14 0.12 15.31 -20.42
CA VAL A 14 1.33 16.11 -20.12
C VAL A 14 2.47 15.16 -19.81
N SER A 15 3.68 15.51 -20.27
CA SER A 15 4.92 14.80 -19.97
C SER A 15 5.87 15.71 -19.18
N PHE A 16 6.18 15.33 -17.95
CA PHE A 16 7.12 16.09 -17.12
C PHE A 16 8.54 15.63 -17.34
N VAL A 17 9.46 16.60 -17.49
CA VAL A 17 10.90 16.38 -17.75
C VAL A 17 11.79 16.86 -16.61
N LYS A 18 11.29 17.72 -15.72
CA LYS A 18 12.01 18.24 -14.56
C LYS A 18 11.09 18.43 -13.36
N GLY A 19 11.64 18.19 -12.15
CA GLY A 19 10.98 18.53 -10.89
C GLY A 19 11.96 19.22 -9.94
N GLU A 20 11.46 20.21 -9.15
CA GLU A 20 12.25 20.92 -8.14
C GLU A 20 11.33 21.39 -7.00
N GLY A 21 11.52 20.87 -5.80
CA GLY A 21 10.62 21.10 -4.68
C GLY A 21 9.19 20.67 -5.01
N ALA A 22 8.22 21.58 -4.92
CA ALA A 22 6.82 21.34 -5.25
C ALA A 22 6.47 21.67 -6.71
N TRP A 23 7.45 21.85 -7.60
CA TRP A 23 7.22 22.27 -8.96
C TRP A 23 7.67 21.24 -9.99
N LEU A 24 6.85 21.03 -11.01
CA LEU A 24 7.13 20.21 -12.18
C LEU A 24 7.22 21.10 -13.43
N THR A 25 8.05 20.71 -14.39
CA THR A 25 8.16 21.36 -15.70
C THR A 25 7.92 20.32 -16.78
N ASP A 26 7.04 20.63 -17.74
CA ASP A 26 6.76 19.77 -18.88
C ASP A 26 7.81 19.92 -20.00
N ASP A 27 7.67 19.12 -21.05
CA ASP A 27 8.53 19.13 -22.23
C ASP A 27 8.42 20.41 -23.09
N ASN A 28 7.40 21.25 -22.85
CA ASN A 28 7.20 22.56 -23.46
C ASN A 28 7.71 23.71 -22.56
N GLY A 29 8.26 23.43 -21.39
CA GLY A 29 8.76 24.41 -20.44
C GLY A 29 7.70 25.05 -19.53
N ASN A 30 6.46 24.59 -19.56
CA ASN A 30 5.41 25.08 -18.65
C ASN A 30 5.63 24.52 -17.24
N ARG A 31 5.36 25.38 -16.24
CA ARG A 31 5.50 25.02 -14.82
C ARG A 31 4.16 24.71 -14.20
N TYR A 32 4.12 23.67 -13.35
CA TYR A 32 2.96 23.20 -12.63
C TYR A 32 3.28 23.03 -11.14
N LEU A 33 2.36 23.45 -10.28
CA LEU A 33 2.43 23.09 -8.86
C LEU A 33 2.01 21.62 -8.70
N ASP A 34 2.89 20.80 -8.15
CA ASP A 34 2.60 19.39 -7.88
C ASP A 34 1.93 19.22 -6.53
N ALA A 35 0.59 19.30 -6.50
CA ALA A 35 -0.22 19.01 -5.32
C ALA A 35 -0.51 17.50 -5.15
N LEU A 36 -0.05 16.65 -6.09
CA LEU A 36 -0.25 15.20 -6.06
C LEU A 36 0.95 14.47 -5.44
N SER A 37 2.16 15.04 -5.55
CA SER A 37 3.42 14.46 -5.04
C SER A 37 3.68 13.02 -5.51
N GLY A 38 3.32 12.68 -6.76
CA GLY A 38 3.43 11.31 -7.25
C GLY A 38 2.55 10.32 -6.47
N ILE A 39 1.36 10.74 -6.07
CA ILE A 39 0.43 10.03 -5.16
C ILE A 39 1.11 9.80 -3.80
N ALA A 40 1.50 10.92 -3.14
CA ALA A 40 2.13 11.00 -1.82
C ALA A 40 3.50 10.27 -1.69
N VAL A 41 4.20 10.04 -2.80
CA VAL A 41 5.52 9.37 -2.79
C VAL A 41 6.66 10.38 -2.57
N VAL A 42 6.55 11.60 -3.13
CA VAL A 42 7.61 12.61 -3.12
C VAL A 42 7.38 13.62 -2.01
N ALA A 43 7.27 13.14 -0.75
CA ALA A 43 6.91 13.97 0.41
C ALA A 43 7.94 15.08 0.73
N LEU A 44 9.22 14.91 0.37
CA LEU A 44 10.27 15.92 0.55
C LEU A 44 10.41 16.87 -0.65
N GLY A 45 9.57 16.72 -1.66
CA GLY A 45 9.67 17.43 -2.92
C GLY A 45 10.64 16.78 -3.92
N HIS A 46 10.51 17.22 -5.17
CA HIS A 46 11.33 16.73 -6.28
C HIS A 46 12.78 17.20 -6.14
N ALA A 47 13.71 16.34 -6.52
CA ALA A 47 15.16 16.60 -6.52
C ALA A 47 15.70 17.10 -5.17
N HIS A 48 15.16 16.62 -4.04
CA HIS A 48 15.63 16.99 -2.71
C HIS A 48 17.14 16.68 -2.57
N PRO A 49 18.00 17.65 -2.24
CA PRO A 49 19.45 17.51 -2.32
C PRO A 49 19.99 16.38 -1.42
N GLY A 50 19.50 16.25 -0.18
CA GLY A 50 19.93 15.20 0.72
C GLY A 50 19.54 13.79 0.27
N VAL A 51 18.40 13.62 -0.40
CA VAL A 51 17.98 12.34 -1.00
C VAL A 51 18.87 12.01 -2.20
N THR A 52 19.08 12.99 -3.09
CA THR A 52 19.94 12.85 -4.28
C THR A 52 21.38 12.46 -3.89
N GLU A 53 21.98 13.16 -2.93
CA GLU A 53 23.31 12.86 -2.42
C GLU A 53 23.40 11.47 -1.81
N THR A 54 22.42 11.09 -0.99
CA THR A 54 22.38 9.79 -0.32
C THR A 54 22.27 8.65 -1.33
N ILE A 55 21.39 8.77 -2.33
CA ILE A 55 21.26 7.78 -3.41
C ILE A 55 22.57 7.66 -4.19
N SER A 56 23.17 8.79 -4.61
CA SER A 56 24.42 8.80 -5.38
C SER A 56 25.57 8.15 -4.62
N ARG A 57 25.73 8.47 -3.34
CA ARG A 57 26.74 7.88 -2.47
C ARG A 57 26.51 6.38 -2.26
N GLN A 58 25.26 5.97 -1.96
CA GLN A 58 24.96 4.56 -1.75
C GLN A 58 25.10 3.74 -3.04
N ALA A 59 24.66 4.27 -4.17
CA ALA A 59 24.79 3.62 -5.47
C ALA A 59 26.26 3.39 -5.86
N SER A 60 27.15 4.33 -5.52
CA SER A 60 28.59 4.17 -5.76
C SER A 60 29.29 3.25 -4.75
N THR A 61 28.62 2.88 -3.66
CA THR A 61 29.20 2.00 -2.60
C THR A 61 28.73 0.56 -2.76
N LEU A 62 27.41 0.34 -2.75
CA LEU A 62 26.80 -0.97 -2.79
C LEU A 62 25.31 -0.87 -3.15
N VAL A 63 24.89 -1.51 -4.24
CA VAL A 63 23.51 -1.48 -4.71
C VAL A 63 22.67 -2.60 -4.12
N HIS A 64 23.11 -3.86 -4.22
CA HIS A 64 22.31 -5.02 -3.81
C HIS A 64 23.18 -6.24 -3.49
N THR A 65 22.78 -7.00 -2.45
CA THR A 65 23.47 -8.24 -2.04
C THR A 65 22.53 -9.42 -1.81
N SER A 66 21.21 -9.28 -2.07
CA SER A 66 20.19 -10.26 -1.69
C SER A 66 20.03 -10.41 -0.16
N ASN A 67 18.92 -11.03 0.25
CA ASN A 67 18.66 -11.36 1.67
C ASN A 67 19.50 -12.57 2.18
N LEU A 68 20.41 -13.08 1.37
CA LEU A 68 21.39 -14.09 1.81
C LEU A 68 22.46 -13.50 2.71
N TYR A 69 22.63 -12.19 2.71
CA TYR A 69 23.63 -11.46 3.49
C TYR A 69 22.97 -10.38 4.35
N GLY A 70 23.63 -10.03 5.44
CA GLY A 70 23.19 -8.91 6.28
C GLY A 70 23.32 -7.57 5.55
N ILE A 71 22.31 -6.72 5.66
CA ILE A 71 22.27 -5.37 5.08
C ILE A 71 22.19 -4.35 6.23
N PRO A 72 23.31 -3.69 6.60
CA PRO A 72 23.34 -2.79 7.75
C PRO A 72 22.31 -1.66 7.72
N ASN A 73 22.10 -1.04 6.55
CA ASN A 73 21.12 0.04 6.39
C ASN A 73 19.67 -0.45 6.57
N GLN A 74 19.36 -1.66 6.12
CA GLN A 74 18.05 -2.28 6.33
C GLN A 74 17.79 -2.52 7.82
N ARG A 75 18.78 -3.03 8.55
CA ARG A 75 18.67 -3.23 10.01
C ARG A 75 18.44 -1.91 10.74
N LYS A 76 19.23 -0.89 10.46
CA LYS A 76 19.09 0.44 11.06
C LYS A 76 17.72 1.05 10.79
N LEU A 77 17.20 0.91 9.56
CA LEU A 77 15.86 1.37 9.20
C LEU A 77 14.79 0.58 9.97
N ALA A 78 14.92 -0.75 10.07
CA ALA A 78 14.01 -1.60 10.84
C ALA A 78 13.96 -1.17 12.32
N GLU A 79 15.11 -0.97 12.97
CA GLU A 79 15.21 -0.51 14.36
C GLU A 79 14.49 0.84 14.56
N THR A 80 14.66 1.77 13.61
CA THR A 80 13.99 3.08 13.67
C THR A 80 12.47 2.93 13.52
N LEU A 81 12.02 2.18 12.51
CA LEU A 81 10.59 2.03 12.23
C LEU A 81 9.86 1.27 13.33
N THR A 82 10.43 0.19 13.84
CA THR A 82 9.82 -0.59 14.94
C THR A 82 9.70 0.24 16.21
N SER A 83 10.72 1.05 16.54
CA SER A 83 10.68 1.97 17.68
C SER A 83 9.58 3.02 17.55
N ILE A 84 9.42 3.62 16.37
CA ILE A 84 8.37 4.65 16.12
C ILE A 84 6.97 4.04 16.13
N ALA A 85 6.82 2.85 15.52
CA ALA A 85 5.53 2.18 15.38
C ALA A 85 5.09 1.39 16.62
N GLY A 86 5.97 1.19 17.60
CA GLY A 86 5.69 0.31 18.75
C GLY A 86 5.52 -1.15 18.37
N MET A 87 6.21 -1.62 17.33
CA MET A 87 6.15 -2.97 16.79
C MET A 87 7.47 -3.71 17.01
N ASP A 88 7.43 -5.05 17.02
CA ASP A 88 8.63 -5.86 17.27
C ASP A 88 9.50 -6.06 16.03
N ASN A 89 8.89 -6.12 14.84
CA ASN A 89 9.57 -6.47 13.59
C ASN A 89 9.08 -5.64 12.41
N ALA A 90 9.95 -5.44 11.41
CA ALA A 90 9.62 -4.83 10.14
C ALA A 90 9.88 -5.80 8.97
N PHE A 91 9.00 -5.82 8.00
CA PHE A 91 9.17 -6.52 6.73
C PHE A 91 9.30 -5.49 5.61
N PHE A 92 10.31 -5.65 4.75
CA PHE A 92 10.56 -4.76 3.62
C PHE A 92 10.17 -5.43 2.31
N ALA A 93 9.48 -4.68 1.46
CA ALA A 93 9.03 -5.10 0.14
C ALA A 93 9.23 -3.97 -0.88
N ASN A 94 9.01 -4.26 -2.17
CA ASN A 94 9.23 -3.28 -3.23
C ASN A 94 8.02 -2.34 -3.44
N SER A 95 6.86 -2.69 -2.88
CA SER A 95 5.61 -1.92 -3.06
C SER A 95 4.65 -2.14 -1.90
N GLY A 96 3.67 -1.23 -1.75
CA GLY A 96 2.56 -1.41 -0.82
C GLY A 96 1.71 -2.65 -1.13
N ALA A 97 1.56 -3.01 -2.40
CA ALA A 97 0.88 -4.25 -2.79
C ALA A 97 1.60 -5.49 -2.24
N GLU A 98 2.92 -5.56 -2.34
CA GLU A 98 3.71 -6.66 -1.76
C GLU A 98 3.67 -6.68 -0.23
N ALA A 99 3.67 -5.51 0.41
CA ALA A 99 3.52 -5.41 1.86
C ALA A 99 2.14 -5.94 2.30
N ASN A 100 1.07 -5.58 1.59
CA ASN A 100 -0.28 -6.10 1.84
C ASN A 100 -0.40 -7.60 1.53
N GLU A 101 0.26 -8.11 0.50
CA GLU A 101 0.35 -9.57 0.27
C GLU A 101 1.01 -10.28 1.48
N ALA A 102 2.06 -9.71 2.05
CA ALA A 102 2.69 -10.24 3.25
C ALA A 102 1.73 -10.20 4.45
N ALA A 103 0.99 -9.11 4.67
CA ALA A 103 -0.02 -8.98 5.71
C ALA A 103 -1.13 -10.03 5.57
N ILE A 104 -1.65 -10.24 4.36
CA ILE A 104 -2.64 -11.29 4.06
C ILE A 104 -2.09 -12.67 4.38
N LYS A 105 -0.84 -12.97 3.97
CA LYS A 105 -0.19 -14.25 4.24
C LYS A 105 0.05 -14.48 5.74
N ILE A 106 0.52 -13.47 6.47
CA ILE A 106 0.72 -13.54 7.93
C ILE A 106 -0.61 -13.81 8.63
N THR A 107 -1.67 -13.10 8.26
CA THR A 107 -3.01 -13.30 8.84
C THR A 107 -3.52 -14.73 8.59
N ARG A 108 -3.36 -15.24 7.37
CA ARG A 108 -3.73 -16.63 7.06
C ARG A 108 -2.92 -17.66 7.85
N LEU A 109 -1.61 -17.44 7.98
CA LEU A 109 -0.73 -18.32 8.76
C LEU A 109 -1.10 -18.26 10.26
N TYR A 110 -1.35 -17.07 10.79
CA TYR A 110 -1.84 -16.89 12.16
C TYR A 110 -3.15 -17.65 12.41
N GLY A 111 -4.15 -17.49 11.54
CA GLY A 111 -5.42 -18.19 11.64
C GLY A 111 -5.24 -19.72 11.61
N ARG A 112 -4.41 -20.23 10.70
CA ARG A 112 -4.07 -21.66 10.67
C ARG A 112 -3.44 -22.15 11.97
N ASN A 113 -2.52 -21.41 12.54
CA ASN A 113 -1.87 -21.74 13.81
C ASN A 113 -2.87 -21.69 14.99
N LYS A 114 -3.99 -20.98 14.86
CA LYS A 114 -5.12 -20.96 15.79
C LYS A 114 -6.17 -22.02 15.49
N GLY A 115 -5.95 -22.90 14.53
CA GLY A 115 -6.86 -24.00 14.18
C GLY A 115 -7.98 -23.61 13.21
N ILE A 116 -7.94 -22.41 12.63
CA ILE A 116 -8.93 -21.98 11.64
C ILE A 116 -8.56 -22.63 10.28
N ALA A 117 -9.44 -23.49 9.78
CA ALA A 117 -9.18 -24.25 8.55
C ALA A 117 -9.11 -23.35 7.29
N ASN A 118 -9.97 -22.33 7.22
CA ASN A 118 -10.07 -21.40 6.09
C ASN A 118 -10.03 -19.94 6.58
N PRO A 119 -8.84 -19.44 7.01
CA PRO A 119 -8.74 -18.10 7.56
C PRO A 119 -9.18 -17.02 6.58
N ALA A 120 -10.02 -16.10 7.05
CA ALA A 120 -10.55 -14.98 6.28
C ALA A 120 -10.19 -13.65 6.93
N LEU A 121 -10.12 -12.60 6.11
CA LEU A 121 -9.89 -11.23 6.51
C LEU A 121 -11.15 -10.39 6.27
N ILE A 122 -11.48 -9.52 7.22
CA ILE A 122 -12.43 -8.44 6.98
C ILE A 122 -11.69 -7.32 6.23
N VAL A 123 -12.31 -6.81 5.18
CA VAL A 123 -11.81 -5.69 4.36
C VAL A 123 -12.93 -4.67 4.16
N MET A 124 -12.59 -3.40 3.95
CA MET A 124 -13.58 -2.34 3.91
C MET A 124 -14.02 -1.99 2.50
N ASP A 125 -15.29 -1.62 2.34
CA ASP A 125 -15.79 -1.01 1.11
C ASP A 125 -15.06 0.32 0.85
N GLY A 126 -14.80 0.63 -0.42
CA GLY A 126 -14.09 1.83 -0.83
C GLY A 126 -12.58 1.81 -0.59
N SER A 127 -12.03 0.76 0.04
CA SER A 127 -10.59 0.63 0.30
C SER A 127 -9.76 0.37 -0.96
N PHE A 128 -8.46 0.71 -0.88
CA PHE A 128 -7.46 0.35 -1.88
C PHE A 128 -6.26 -0.35 -1.24
N HIS A 129 -5.98 -1.57 -1.67
CA HIS A 129 -4.90 -2.39 -1.10
C HIS A 129 -3.84 -2.83 -2.10
N GLY A 130 -4.03 -2.56 -3.39
CA GLY A 130 -3.10 -2.92 -4.46
C GLY A 130 -3.77 -3.57 -5.68
N ARG A 131 -2.93 -3.99 -6.63
CA ARG A 131 -3.36 -4.55 -7.94
C ARG A 131 -2.88 -5.97 -8.21
N THR A 132 -2.23 -6.67 -7.25
CA THR A 132 -2.01 -8.13 -7.29
C THR A 132 -3.32 -8.86 -7.03
N LEU A 133 -3.46 -10.13 -7.39
CA LEU A 133 -4.75 -10.82 -7.31
C LEU A 133 -5.36 -10.81 -5.90
N ALA A 134 -4.58 -11.02 -4.84
CA ALA A 134 -5.14 -10.99 -3.49
C ALA A 134 -5.40 -9.55 -3.01
N THR A 135 -4.51 -8.60 -3.25
CA THR A 135 -4.73 -7.20 -2.87
C THR A 135 -5.82 -6.53 -3.70
N LEU A 136 -5.95 -6.91 -4.98
CA LEU A 136 -7.06 -6.50 -5.84
C LEU A 136 -8.39 -7.00 -5.27
N THR A 137 -8.44 -8.26 -4.84
CA THR A 137 -9.63 -8.84 -4.20
C THR A 137 -9.97 -8.11 -2.89
N ALA A 138 -8.97 -7.76 -2.08
CA ALA A 138 -9.14 -7.00 -0.85
C ALA A 138 -9.63 -5.56 -1.09
N THR A 139 -9.26 -4.95 -2.23
CA THR A 139 -9.68 -3.59 -2.62
C THR A 139 -11.19 -3.47 -2.73
N GLY A 140 -11.79 -2.40 -2.18
CA GLY A 140 -13.24 -2.19 -2.06
C GLY A 140 -13.95 -1.64 -3.31
N SER A 141 -13.41 -1.82 -4.52
CA SER A 141 -13.95 -1.24 -5.76
C SER A 141 -14.26 -2.30 -6.81
N ARG A 142 -15.53 -2.43 -7.19
CA ARG A 142 -15.96 -3.34 -8.27
C ARG A 142 -15.32 -3.04 -9.63
N LYS A 143 -15.01 -1.77 -9.91
CA LYS A 143 -14.34 -1.37 -11.15
C LYS A 143 -12.95 -2.00 -11.29
N VAL A 144 -12.28 -2.22 -10.15
CA VAL A 144 -10.93 -2.81 -10.11
C VAL A 144 -11.00 -4.33 -10.27
N HIS A 145 -12.10 -4.96 -9.87
CA HIS A 145 -12.29 -6.41 -9.95
C HIS A 145 -12.68 -6.89 -11.36
N ALA A 146 -13.45 -6.07 -12.07
CA ALA A 146 -14.08 -6.44 -13.32
C ALA A 146 -13.08 -6.97 -14.36
N GLY A 147 -13.30 -8.20 -14.82
CA GLY A 147 -12.45 -8.89 -15.81
C GLY A 147 -11.29 -9.70 -15.21
N PHE A 148 -11.14 -9.72 -13.86
CA PHE A 148 -10.10 -10.48 -13.17
C PHE A 148 -10.65 -11.62 -12.29
N GLU A 149 -11.94 -11.94 -12.44
CA GLU A 149 -12.56 -13.08 -11.76
C GLU A 149 -12.06 -14.44 -12.33
N PRO A 150 -12.00 -15.50 -11.51
CA PRO A 150 -12.45 -15.58 -10.12
C PRO A 150 -11.51 -14.87 -9.14
N LEU A 151 -12.08 -14.13 -8.19
CA LEU A 151 -11.31 -13.46 -7.15
C LEU A 151 -10.76 -14.47 -6.13
N VAL A 152 -9.77 -14.04 -5.34
CA VAL A 152 -9.16 -14.87 -4.30
C VAL A 152 -10.11 -15.02 -3.13
N GLU A 153 -10.34 -16.26 -2.65
CA GLU A 153 -11.19 -16.53 -1.50
C GLU A 153 -10.58 -16.08 -0.16
N GLY A 154 -11.44 -15.92 0.85
CA GLY A 154 -11.05 -15.58 2.22
C GLY A 154 -11.08 -14.09 2.52
N PHE A 155 -11.93 -13.33 1.84
CA PHE A 155 -12.19 -11.92 2.15
C PHE A 155 -13.69 -11.71 2.41
N VAL A 156 -14.01 -10.98 3.49
CA VAL A 156 -15.37 -10.59 3.86
C VAL A 156 -15.43 -9.07 3.93
N ARG A 157 -16.42 -8.47 3.27
CA ARG A 157 -16.54 -7.00 3.21
C ARG A 157 -17.40 -6.46 4.32
N ALA A 158 -16.98 -5.31 4.87
CA ALA A 158 -17.75 -4.49 5.78
C ALA A 158 -17.78 -3.03 5.26
N PRO A 159 -18.82 -2.26 5.56
CA PRO A 159 -18.80 -0.82 5.34
C PRO A 159 -17.65 -0.19 6.14
N PHE A 160 -17.00 0.82 5.54
CA PHE A 160 -16.00 1.61 6.26
C PHE A 160 -16.68 2.47 7.34
N ASP A 161 -16.04 2.63 8.48
CA ASP A 161 -16.54 3.40 9.63
C ASP A 161 -17.81 2.81 10.28
N ASP A 162 -18.03 1.50 10.15
CA ASP A 162 -19.17 0.77 10.75
C ASP A 162 -18.64 -0.40 11.62
N VAL A 163 -18.32 -0.09 12.87
CA VAL A 163 -17.81 -1.06 13.86
C VAL A 163 -18.83 -2.17 14.14
N GLU A 164 -20.14 -1.85 14.17
CA GLU A 164 -21.17 -2.84 14.46
C GLU A 164 -21.29 -3.89 13.35
N SER A 165 -21.13 -3.48 12.09
CA SER A 165 -21.02 -4.44 10.98
C SER A 165 -19.81 -5.36 11.11
N VAL A 166 -18.66 -4.82 11.52
CA VAL A 166 -17.44 -5.62 11.76
C VAL A 166 -17.65 -6.62 12.90
N LYS A 167 -18.21 -6.18 14.03
CA LYS A 167 -18.55 -7.04 15.16
C LYS A 167 -19.53 -8.15 14.78
N ALA A 168 -20.57 -7.82 14.01
CA ALA A 168 -21.55 -8.79 13.54
C ALA A 168 -20.92 -9.84 12.62
N ILE A 169 -20.02 -9.43 11.69
CA ILE A 169 -19.28 -10.36 10.83
C ILE A 169 -18.40 -11.29 11.67
N ALA A 170 -17.63 -10.73 12.61
CA ALA A 170 -16.73 -11.52 13.45
C ALA A 170 -17.48 -12.52 14.34
N ALA A 171 -18.63 -12.12 14.88
CA ALA A 171 -19.47 -12.99 15.72
C ALA A 171 -20.10 -14.15 14.94
N ASN A 172 -20.42 -13.97 13.68
CA ASN A 172 -21.13 -14.96 12.84
C ASN A 172 -20.21 -15.75 11.90
N ASN A 173 -18.91 -15.41 11.83
CA ASN A 173 -17.95 -16.11 10.97
C ASN A 173 -16.70 -16.53 11.76
N PRO A 174 -16.63 -17.79 12.21
CA PRO A 174 -15.49 -18.28 12.99
C PRO A 174 -14.17 -18.37 12.20
N ASN A 175 -14.20 -18.11 10.91
CA ASN A 175 -13.01 -18.11 10.07
C ASN A 175 -12.27 -16.75 10.06
N ILE A 176 -12.83 -15.69 10.65
CA ILE A 176 -12.18 -14.39 10.69
C ILE A 176 -10.89 -14.49 11.52
N ALA A 177 -9.77 -14.14 10.88
CA ALA A 177 -8.44 -14.18 11.46
C ALA A 177 -7.79 -12.78 11.60
N GLY A 178 -8.36 -11.76 10.96
CA GLY A 178 -7.87 -10.39 11.04
C GLY A 178 -8.69 -9.42 10.20
N ILE A 179 -8.32 -8.15 10.33
CA ILE A 179 -8.93 -7.01 9.64
C ILE A 179 -7.82 -6.31 8.86
N LEU A 180 -8.07 -5.96 7.60
CA LEU A 180 -7.19 -5.11 6.79
C LEU A 180 -7.94 -3.81 6.51
N VAL A 181 -7.45 -2.70 7.07
CA VAL A 181 -8.11 -1.40 7.06
C VAL A 181 -7.12 -0.28 6.73
N GLU A 182 -7.58 0.74 6.00
CA GLU A 182 -6.88 2.01 5.86
C GLU A 182 -7.29 2.94 7.01
N PRO A 183 -6.35 3.62 7.69
CA PRO A 183 -6.68 4.64 8.70
C PRO A 183 -7.50 5.81 8.12
N VAL A 184 -7.26 6.13 6.85
CA VAL A 184 -8.00 7.10 6.04
C VAL A 184 -8.14 6.49 4.66
N LEU A 185 -9.34 6.37 4.11
CA LEU A 185 -9.49 5.91 2.73
C LEU A 185 -8.88 6.96 1.78
N GLY A 186 -7.78 6.62 1.12
CA GLY A 186 -7.10 7.53 0.19
C GLY A 186 -7.73 7.53 -1.19
N GLU A 187 -7.55 6.47 -1.95
CA GLU A 187 -8.08 6.27 -3.31
C GLU A 187 -9.63 6.32 -3.32
N GLY A 188 -10.26 5.88 -2.25
CA GLY A 188 -11.71 5.89 -2.08
C GLY A 188 -12.37 7.27 -1.93
N GLY A 189 -11.58 8.37 -1.86
CA GLY A 189 -12.10 9.74 -1.81
C GLY A 189 -11.75 10.53 -0.55
N VAL A 190 -10.68 10.16 0.15
CA VAL A 190 -10.19 10.83 1.38
C VAL A 190 -11.26 10.86 2.48
N HIS A 191 -11.77 9.67 2.83
CA HIS A 191 -12.71 9.53 3.93
C HIS A 191 -11.97 9.28 5.25
N ILE A 192 -12.17 10.20 6.21
CA ILE A 192 -11.63 10.10 7.58
C ILE A 192 -12.72 9.44 8.44
N PRO A 193 -12.40 8.36 9.17
CA PRO A 193 -13.37 7.70 10.04
C PRO A 193 -13.64 8.51 11.31
N THR A 194 -14.64 8.09 12.07
CA THR A 194 -14.91 8.62 13.42
C THR A 194 -13.74 8.36 14.37
N ASP A 195 -13.57 9.22 15.37
CA ASP A 195 -12.37 9.26 16.25
C ASP A 195 -12.03 7.92 16.93
N ASN A 196 -13.03 7.11 17.27
CA ASN A 196 -12.83 5.85 17.98
C ASN A 196 -12.78 4.61 17.06
N TYR A 197 -13.04 4.77 15.77
CA TYR A 197 -13.21 3.64 14.85
C TYR A 197 -12.06 2.63 14.91
N LEU A 198 -10.83 3.09 14.73
CA LEU A 198 -9.65 2.20 14.73
C LEU A 198 -9.37 1.55 16.08
N ALA A 199 -9.73 2.22 17.17
CA ALA A 199 -9.54 1.68 18.53
C ALA A 199 -10.57 0.61 18.87
N GLU A 200 -11.72 0.62 18.22
CA GLU A 200 -12.81 -0.35 18.43
C GLU A 200 -12.71 -1.59 17.53
N LEU A 201 -11.91 -1.52 16.45
CA LEU A 201 -11.58 -2.67 15.58
C LEU A 201 -10.58 -3.62 16.24
#